data_186a660eab519200c97152a389c1a731
#
_entry.id   186a660eab519200c97152a389c1a731
#
_cell.length_a   1.000
_cell.length_b   1.000
_cell.length_c   1.000
_cell.angle_alpha   90.00
_cell.angle_beta   90.00
_cell.angle_gamma   90.00
#
_symmetry.space_group_name_H-M   'P 1'
#
loop_
_entity.id
_entity.type
_entity.pdbx_description
1 polymer ?
#
loop_
_entity_poly.entity_id
_entity_poly.type
_entity_poly.pdbx_seq_one_letter_code
_entity_poly.pdbx_strand_id
1 'polypeptide(L)'
;MDLNFGPEYTKFREEVNDFCKEYSGVLLESSKIPLSDELSSGQIKMKRSDWQKLLIEKGYFARSIPKEYGGYGGKTDIIKNRIIAEEFAKNNTPPPMGGQGIDMLVPTLLELGTEDQKKEYIEPTLHGDIIWCQGYSEPNAGSDLASLQTKAELIDGNWVINGQKIWTSTAQYSQMMFCLVRTEPEAPKHAGISYLLIPMNTPGIEIRPLVDMTLNAGFNEVFFTDVTIPENNIVGKRGEGWSVANATLSHERGSLSNPNAMMNRLNALIERMKRSEEHTSELQSP
;
A
#
# COMPACT_ATOMS: atom_id res chain seq x y z
N MET A 1 -16.66 5.92 33.03
CA MET A 1 -16.06 4.72 32.39
C MET A 1 -14.56 4.98 32.34
N ASP A 2 -13.78 4.21 33.07
CA ASP A 2 -12.32 4.34 33.04
C ASP A 2 -11.82 3.76 31.70
N LEU A 3 -11.24 4.61 30.86
CA LEU A 3 -10.69 4.25 29.56
C LEU A 3 -9.18 3.95 29.65
N ASN A 4 -8.64 3.80 30.87
CA ASN A 4 -7.26 3.42 31.05
C ASN A 4 -7.08 1.95 30.67
N PHE A 5 -6.39 1.75 29.58
CA PHE A 5 -5.84 0.44 29.21
C PHE A 5 -4.86 0.02 30.32
N GLY A 6 -4.87 -1.24 30.73
CA GLY A 6 -4.06 -1.73 31.84
C GLY A 6 -2.56 -1.40 31.77
N PRO A 7 -1.79 -1.67 32.85
CA PRO A 7 -0.37 -1.29 32.94
C PRO A 7 0.52 -1.79 31.81
N GLU A 8 0.14 -2.89 31.17
CA GLU A 8 0.83 -3.42 29.98
C GLU A 8 0.84 -2.41 28.84
N TYR A 9 -0.30 -1.77 28.55
CA TYR A 9 -0.39 -0.80 27.46
C TYR A 9 0.26 0.54 27.80
N THR A 10 0.27 0.92 29.07
CA THR A 10 1.01 2.11 29.56
C THR A 10 2.51 1.91 29.32
N LYS A 11 3.05 0.77 29.75
CA LYS A 11 4.46 0.42 29.53
C LYS A 11 4.80 0.37 28.04
N PHE A 12 3.95 -0.27 27.23
CA PHE A 12 4.15 -0.33 25.80
C PHE A 12 4.14 1.06 25.14
N ARG A 13 3.28 1.98 25.61
CA ARG A 13 3.26 3.37 25.14
C ARG A 13 4.57 4.10 25.46
N GLU A 14 5.13 3.89 26.65
CA GLU A 14 6.42 4.45 27.04
C GLU A 14 7.54 3.92 26.14
N GLU A 15 7.59 2.61 25.88
CA GLU A 15 8.55 1.98 24.96
C GLU A 15 8.48 2.57 23.55
N VAL A 16 7.27 2.73 22.99
CA VAL A 16 7.07 3.34 21.67
C VAL A 16 7.46 4.82 21.67
N ASN A 17 7.11 5.57 22.71
CA ASN A 17 7.47 6.99 22.84
C ASN A 17 8.99 7.18 22.89
N ASP A 18 9.71 6.37 23.65
CA ASP A 18 11.16 6.47 23.76
C ASP A 18 11.84 6.12 22.42
N PHE A 19 11.37 5.10 21.72
CA PHE A 19 11.79 4.84 20.35
C PHE A 19 11.53 6.04 19.44
N CYS A 20 10.36 6.64 19.48
CA CYS A 20 10.03 7.80 18.66
C CYS A 20 10.94 9.00 18.94
N LYS A 21 11.32 9.23 20.21
CA LYS A 21 12.27 10.29 20.57
C LYS A 21 13.68 9.99 20.03
N GLU A 22 14.16 8.74 20.14
CA GLU A 22 15.44 8.31 19.61
C GLU A 22 15.53 8.55 18.09
N TYR A 23 14.43 8.30 17.36
CA TYR A 23 14.37 8.40 15.90
C TYR A 23 13.61 9.65 15.39
N SER A 24 13.38 10.66 16.21
CA SER A 24 12.65 11.89 15.84
C SER A 24 13.31 12.67 14.70
N GLY A 25 14.62 12.54 14.52
CA GLY A 25 15.41 13.19 13.47
C GLY A 25 15.61 12.36 12.20
N VAL A 26 14.90 11.23 12.04
CA VAL A 26 15.08 10.36 10.88
C VAL A 26 14.53 11.00 9.61
N LEU A 27 15.40 11.11 8.59
CA LEU A 27 15.10 11.52 7.23
C LEU A 27 15.18 10.30 6.32
N LEU A 28 14.06 9.93 5.72
CA LEU A 28 14.01 8.78 4.81
C LEU A 28 14.37 9.21 3.40
N GLU A 29 15.37 8.54 2.83
CA GLU A 29 15.73 8.73 1.42
C GLU A 29 14.55 8.40 0.51
N SER A 30 14.30 9.30 -0.44
CA SER A 30 13.34 9.11 -1.52
C SER A 30 14.08 9.08 -2.84
N SER A 31 13.66 8.21 -3.75
CA SER A 31 14.20 8.18 -5.11
C SER A 31 13.95 9.48 -5.90
N LYS A 32 13.01 10.32 -5.44
CA LYS A 32 12.63 11.58 -6.10
C LYS A 32 13.37 12.82 -5.56
N ILE A 33 13.85 12.77 -4.32
CA ILE A 33 14.54 13.90 -3.67
C ILE A 33 15.74 13.32 -2.94
N PRO A 34 16.94 13.38 -3.53
CA PRO A 34 18.14 13.04 -2.79
C PRO A 34 18.29 14.02 -1.62
N LEU A 35 18.49 13.48 -0.42
CA LEU A 35 18.78 14.31 0.74
C LEU A 35 20.16 14.96 0.54
N SER A 36 20.29 16.22 0.93
CA SER A 36 21.58 16.87 0.97
C SER A 36 22.55 16.08 1.86
N ASP A 37 23.84 16.07 1.53
CA ASP A 37 24.85 15.41 2.34
C ASP A 37 25.12 16.15 3.67
N GLU A 38 24.69 17.40 3.77
CA GLU A 38 24.77 18.19 5.00
C GLU A 38 23.53 17.92 5.87
N LEU A 39 23.74 17.14 6.94
CA LEU A 39 22.73 16.88 7.96
C LEU A 39 22.85 17.91 9.08
N SER A 40 21.71 18.44 9.52
CA SER A 40 21.65 19.22 10.76
C SER A 40 21.93 18.32 11.97
N SER A 41 22.41 18.93 13.09
CA SER A 41 22.67 18.16 14.32
C SER A 41 21.44 17.37 14.78
N GLY A 42 21.59 16.08 15.00
CA GLY A 42 20.52 15.17 15.43
C GLY A 42 19.71 14.54 14.31
N GLN A 43 20.00 14.82 13.03
CA GLN A 43 19.36 14.15 11.90
C GLN A 43 20.05 12.84 11.56
N ILE A 44 19.25 11.81 11.24
CA ILE A 44 19.71 10.46 10.85
C ILE A 44 19.21 10.21 9.43
N LYS A 45 20.11 10.03 8.47
CA LYS A 45 19.77 9.63 7.11
C LYS A 45 19.62 8.11 7.04
N MET A 46 18.50 7.63 6.53
CA MET A 46 18.20 6.21 6.45
C MET A 46 17.47 5.86 5.15
N LYS A 47 17.78 4.72 4.55
CA LYS A 47 16.98 4.18 3.46
C LYS A 47 15.59 3.76 3.98
N ARG A 48 14.59 3.94 3.15
CA ARG A 48 13.22 3.55 3.52
C ARG A 48 13.10 2.05 3.81
N SER A 49 13.78 1.19 3.07
CA SER A 49 13.80 -0.25 3.33
C SER A 49 14.41 -0.61 4.69
N ASP A 50 15.50 0.08 5.10
CA ASP A 50 16.13 -0.17 6.39
C ASP A 50 15.22 0.29 7.54
N TRP A 51 14.51 1.40 7.33
CA TRP A 51 13.49 1.86 8.26
C TRP A 51 12.36 0.83 8.44
N GLN A 52 11.83 0.28 7.33
CA GLN A 52 10.82 -0.78 7.37
C GLN A 52 11.30 -2.00 8.17
N LYS A 53 12.52 -2.48 7.90
CA LYS A 53 13.13 -3.62 8.61
C LYS A 53 13.25 -3.33 10.10
N LEU A 54 13.72 -2.14 10.48
CA LEU A 54 13.81 -1.73 11.88
C LEU A 54 12.44 -1.72 12.55
N LEU A 55 11.41 -1.19 11.89
CA LEU A 55 10.05 -1.17 12.44
C LEU A 55 9.47 -2.58 12.61
N ILE A 56 9.76 -3.50 11.69
CA ILE A 56 9.37 -4.91 11.81
C ILE A 56 10.09 -5.55 13.00
N GLU A 57 11.40 -5.38 13.11
CA GLU A 57 12.21 -5.93 14.21
C GLU A 57 11.69 -5.47 15.58
N LYS A 58 11.34 -4.20 15.72
CA LYS A 58 10.76 -3.62 16.94
C LYS A 58 9.29 -3.99 17.17
N GLY A 59 8.65 -4.60 16.19
CA GLY A 59 7.22 -4.95 16.24
C GLY A 59 6.30 -3.73 16.15
N TYR A 60 6.72 -2.69 15.46
CA TYR A 60 5.91 -1.49 15.20
C TYR A 60 5.29 -1.50 13.81
N PHE A 61 5.68 -2.46 12.97
CA PHE A 61 5.07 -2.71 11.67
C PHE A 61 4.93 -4.22 11.43
N ALA A 62 4.00 -4.63 10.56
CA ALA A 62 3.76 -6.04 10.18
C ALA A 62 3.61 -6.99 11.38
N ARG A 63 2.98 -6.52 12.47
CA ARG A 63 2.92 -7.20 13.77
C ARG A 63 2.33 -8.60 13.72
N SER A 64 1.24 -8.78 12.98
CA SER A 64 0.50 -10.05 12.90
C SER A 64 0.94 -10.95 11.74
N ILE A 65 1.85 -10.48 10.89
CA ILE A 65 2.39 -11.26 9.79
C ILE A 65 3.40 -12.26 10.34
N PRO A 66 3.33 -13.56 9.97
CA PRO A 66 4.27 -14.57 10.43
C PRO A 66 5.73 -14.25 10.10
N LYS A 67 6.63 -14.67 10.98
CA LYS A 67 8.09 -14.46 10.78
C LYS A 67 8.62 -15.14 9.54
N GLU A 68 8.06 -16.28 9.19
CA GLU A 68 8.43 -17.04 7.98
C GLU A 68 8.15 -16.29 6.67
N TYR A 69 7.33 -15.23 6.71
CA TYR A 69 7.06 -14.32 5.61
C TYR A 69 7.58 -12.90 5.87
N GLY A 70 8.59 -12.75 6.73
CA GLY A 70 9.24 -11.47 6.99
C GLY A 70 8.51 -10.53 7.96
N GLY A 71 7.44 -10.97 8.64
CA GLY A 71 6.74 -10.18 9.64
C GLY A 71 7.30 -10.31 11.04
N TYR A 72 6.73 -9.56 11.99
CA TYR A 72 7.12 -9.63 13.42
C TYR A 72 6.67 -10.95 14.09
N GLY A 73 5.57 -11.57 13.64
CA GLY A 73 5.04 -12.83 14.17
C GLY A 73 4.34 -12.69 15.52
N GLY A 74 3.88 -11.51 15.86
CA GLY A 74 3.10 -11.25 17.07
C GLY A 74 1.60 -11.51 16.90
N LYS A 75 0.86 -11.48 18.00
CA LYS A 75 -0.60 -11.54 17.96
C LYS A 75 -1.17 -10.20 17.50
N THR A 76 -2.31 -10.27 16.81
CA THR A 76 -3.10 -9.08 16.48
C THR A 76 -3.54 -8.38 17.76
N ASP A 77 -3.23 -7.10 17.88
CA ASP A 77 -3.57 -6.27 19.03
C ASP A 77 -3.89 -4.85 18.53
N ILE A 78 -5.18 -4.55 18.46
CA ILE A 78 -5.69 -3.28 17.95
C ILE A 78 -5.23 -2.11 18.82
N ILE A 79 -5.14 -2.32 20.15
CA ILE A 79 -4.73 -1.28 21.09
C ILE A 79 -3.24 -0.93 20.89
N LYS A 80 -2.37 -1.94 20.75
CA LYS A 80 -0.95 -1.71 20.46
C LYS A 80 -0.74 -1.03 19.11
N ASN A 81 -1.48 -1.43 18.08
CA ASN A 81 -1.42 -0.76 16.78
C ASN A 81 -1.83 0.71 16.86
N ARG A 82 -2.86 1.01 17.66
CA ARG A 82 -3.31 2.38 17.89
C ARG A 82 -2.27 3.20 18.66
N ILE A 83 -1.68 2.64 19.72
CA ILE A 83 -0.59 3.29 20.49
C ILE A 83 0.57 3.66 19.58
N ILE A 84 1.01 2.73 18.71
CA ILE A 84 2.08 2.98 17.74
C ILE A 84 1.71 4.18 16.84
N ALA A 85 0.54 4.18 16.25
CA ALA A 85 0.10 5.26 15.35
C ALA A 85 0.02 6.61 16.07
N GLU A 86 -0.47 6.66 17.31
CA GLU A 86 -0.57 7.87 18.11
C GLU A 86 0.81 8.43 18.50
N GLU A 87 1.72 7.58 18.99
CA GLU A 87 3.05 8.04 19.40
C GLU A 87 3.92 8.44 18.21
N PHE A 88 3.82 7.74 17.06
CA PHE A 88 4.49 8.14 15.83
C PHE A 88 4.01 9.51 15.34
N ALA A 89 2.69 9.73 15.32
CA ALA A 89 2.12 11.02 14.93
C ALA A 89 2.52 12.16 15.89
N LYS A 90 2.49 11.91 17.21
CA LYS A 90 2.82 12.89 18.25
C LYS A 90 4.28 13.35 18.19
N ASN A 91 5.20 12.44 17.87
CA ASN A 91 6.64 12.72 17.82
C ASN A 91 7.14 13.04 16.41
N ASN A 92 6.26 13.19 15.41
CA ASN A 92 6.61 13.37 14.00
C ASN A 92 7.59 12.29 13.47
N THR A 93 7.51 11.08 14.02
CA THR A 93 8.29 9.93 13.57
C THR A 93 7.73 9.43 12.23
N PRO A 94 8.55 9.15 11.21
CA PRO A 94 8.06 8.65 9.93
C PRO A 94 7.27 7.34 10.11
N PRO A 95 6.01 7.27 9.62
CA PRO A 95 5.23 6.05 9.70
C PRO A 95 5.82 4.95 8.79
N PRO A 96 5.47 3.67 9.01
CA PRO A 96 5.79 2.63 8.05
C PRO A 96 5.18 2.94 6.68
N MET A 97 5.75 2.35 5.62
CA MET A 97 5.13 2.39 4.30
C MET A 97 3.78 1.70 4.35
N GLY A 98 2.84 2.27 3.64
CA GLY A 98 1.59 1.64 3.23
C GLY A 98 1.54 1.51 1.72
N GLY A 99 0.38 1.20 1.20
CA GLY A 99 0.08 1.12 -0.23
C GLY A 99 -0.50 -0.21 -0.64
N GLN A 100 -0.90 -0.30 -1.91
CA GLN A 100 -1.70 -1.42 -2.42
C GLN A 100 -1.07 -2.81 -2.16
N GLY A 101 0.26 -2.93 -2.25
CA GLY A 101 0.96 -4.17 -1.91
C GLY A 101 0.81 -4.56 -0.45
N ILE A 102 1.12 -3.64 0.46
CA ILE A 102 1.15 -3.90 1.90
C ILE A 102 -0.27 -4.04 2.47
N ASP A 103 -1.15 -3.10 2.11
CA ASP A 103 -2.45 -2.96 2.76
C ASP A 103 -3.52 -3.87 2.15
N MET A 104 -3.32 -4.33 0.90
CA MET A 104 -4.31 -5.11 0.15
C MET A 104 -3.77 -6.48 -0.27
N LEU A 105 -2.64 -6.53 -0.98
CA LEU A 105 -2.14 -7.79 -1.55
C LEU A 105 -1.55 -8.72 -0.48
N VAL A 106 -0.71 -8.21 0.43
CA VAL A 106 -0.11 -9.05 1.48
C VAL A 106 -1.17 -9.83 2.28
N PRO A 107 -2.22 -9.19 2.84
CA PRO A 107 -3.27 -9.94 3.51
C PRO A 107 -4.04 -10.88 2.58
N THR A 108 -4.24 -10.52 1.30
CA THR A 108 -4.84 -11.43 0.30
C THR A 108 -3.98 -12.66 0.07
N LEU A 109 -2.66 -12.51 -0.07
CA LEU A 109 -1.75 -13.66 -0.22
C LEU A 109 -1.69 -14.53 1.03
N LEU A 110 -1.71 -13.94 2.22
CA LEU A 110 -1.77 -14.72 3.47
C LEU A 110 -3.01 -15.60 3.53
N GLU A 111 -4.14 -15.13 3.01
CA GLU A 111 -5.42 -15.85 3.01
C GLU A 111 -5.52 -16.86 1.85
N LEU A 112 -5.16 -16.47 0.63
CA LEU A 112 -5.49 -17.17 -0.61
C LEU A 112 -4.30 -17.54 -1.48
N GLY A 113 -3.10 -17.02 -1.20
CA GLY A 113 -1.88 -17.32 -1.94
C GLY A 113 -1.33 -18.70 -1.66
N THR A 114 -0.57 -19.24 -2.62
CA THR A 114 0.22 -20.46 -2.40
C THR A 114 1.40 -20.17 -1.46
N GLU A 115 1.98 -21.22 -0.88
CA GLU A 115 3.16 -21.07 -0.01
C GLU A 115 4.36 -20.44 -0.74
N ASP A 116 4.53 -20.78 -2.01
CA ASP A 116 5.58 -20.19 -2.84
C ASP A 116 5.34 -18.69 -3.07
N GLN A 117 4.10 -18.28 -3.39
CA GLN A 117 3.72 -16.88 -3.53
C GLN A 117 3.90 -16.08 -2.24
N LYS A 118 3.54 -16.66 -1.09
CA LYS A 118 3.75 -16.03 0.23
C LYS A 118 5.22 -15.75 0.49
N LYS A 119 6.09 -16.75 0.26
CA LYS A 119 7.53 -16.65 0.47
C LYS A 119 8.20 -15.72 -0.53
N GLU A 120 7.74 -15.71 -1.78
CA GLU A 120 8.32 -14.90 -2.83
C GLU A 120 7.98 -13.42 -2.69
N TYR A 121 6.71 -13.10 -2.33
CA TYR A 121 6.23 -11.72 -2.45
C TYR A 121 6.04 -10.97 -1.14
N ILE A 122 5.77 -11.64 0.00
CA ILE A 122 5.38 -10.92 1.22
C ILE A 122 6.55 -10.14 1.80
N GLU A 123 7.66 -10.79 2.09
CA GLU A 123 8.82 -10.12 2.71
C GLU A 123 9.35 -8.95 1.87
N PRO A 124 9.62 -9.08 0.54
CA PRO A 124 10.08 -7.95 -0.26
C PRO A 124 9.06 -6.82 -0.35
N THR A 125 7.76 -7.13 -0.29
CA THR A 125 6.70 -6.11 -0.25
C THR A 125 6.72 -5.34 1.07
N LEU A 126 6.87 -6.02 2.21
CA LEU A 126 6.96 -5.39 3.53
C LEU A 126 8.20 -4.50 3.66
N HIS A 127 9.30 -4.87 3.03
CA HIS A 127 10.53 -4.08 3.01
C HIS A 127 10.46 -2.89 2.04
N GLY A 128 9.47 -2.86 1.12
CA GLY A 128 9.35 -1.85 0.08
C GLY A 128 10.28 -2.08 -1.12
N ASP A 129 10.83 -3.27 -1.26
CA ASP A 129 11.64 -3.69 -2.40
C ASP A 129 10.76 -3.99 -3.63
N ILE A 130 9.51 -4.42 -3.40
CA ILE A 130 8.47 -4.60 -4.42
C ILE A 130 7.31 -3.63 -4.14
N ILE A 131 7.06 -2.74 -5.09
CA ILE A 131 5.89 -1.86 -5.11
C ILE A 131 4.87 -2.44 -6.06
N TRP A 132 3.61 -2.46 -5.64
CA TRP A 132 2.50 -3.03 -6.39
C TRP A 132 1.53 -1.97 -6.88
N CYS A 133 0.93 -2.22 -8.04
CA CYS A 133 -0.23 -1.49 -8.51
C CYS A 133 -1.41 -2.42 -8.77
N GLN A 134 -2.61 -1.86 -8.83
CA GLN A 134 -3.87 -2.56 -9.00
C GLN A 134 -4.39 -2.41 -10.43
N GLY A 135 -4.53 -3.51 -11.16
CA GLY A 135 -5.08 -3.55 -12.51
C GLY A 135 -6.53 -4.05 -12.53
N TYR A 136 -7.48 -3.24 -12.04
CA TYR A 136 -8.90 -3.63 -11.98
C TYR A 136 -9.72 -2.95 -13.06
N SER A 137 -9.92 -1.63 -12.92
CA SER A 137 -10.80 -0.84 -13.79
C SER A 137 -10.34 -0.82 -15.25
N GLU A 138 -11.31 -0.79 -16.16
CA GLU A 138 -11.14 -0.60 -17.60
C GLU A 138 -11.96 0.59 -18.07
N PRO A 139 -11.71 1.16 -19.27
CA PRO A 139 -12.47 2.30 -19.77
C PRO A 139 -14.00 2.10 -19.71
N ASN A 140 -14.47 0.86 -19.91
CA ASN A 140 -15.89 0.51 -19.90
C ASN A 140 -16.31 -0.37 -18.71
N ALA A 141 -15.42 -0.63 -17.73
CA ALA A 141 -15.68 -1.48 -16.56
C ALA A 141 -15.09 -0.85 -15.30
N GLY A 142 -15.85 0.04 -14.66
CA GLY A 142 -15.54 0.66 -13.38
C GLY A 142 -16.52 0.17 -12.31
N SER A 143 -17.67 0.82 -12.15
CA SER A 143 -18.71 0.37 -11.19
C SER A 143 -19.21 -1.04 -11.50
N ASP A 144 -19.39 -1.38 -12.77
CA ASP A 144 -19.64 -2.75 -13.22
C ASP A 144 -18.30 -3.45 -13.54
N LEU A 145 -17.47 -3.62 -12.52
CA LEU A 145 -16.12 -4.22 -12.67
C LEU A 145 -16.19 -5.63 -13.26
N ALA A 146 -17.24 -6.39 -12.96
CA ALA A 146 -17.40 -7.74 -13.50
C ALA A 146 -17.58 -7.79 -15.03
N SER A 147 -17.78 -6.65 -15.71
CA SER A 147 -17.81 -6.56 -17.17
C SER A 147 -16.45 -6.37 -17.83
N LEU A 148 -15.35 -6.47 -17.07
CA LEU A 148 -13.99 -6.35 -17.61
C LEU A 148 -13.73 -7.26 -18.81
N GLN A 149 -12.92 -6.76 -19.75
CA GLN A 149 -12.66 -7.38 -21.06
C GLN A 149 -11.19 -7.78 -21.26
N THR A 150 -10.25 -7.27 -20.44
CA THR A 150 -8.85 -7.71 -20.51
C THR A 150 -8.81 -9.22 -20.41
N LYS A 151 -8.43 -9.91 -21.49
CA LYS A 151 -8.43 -11.37 -21.56
C LYS A 151 -7.07 -11.95 -21.21
N ALA A 152 -7.08 -13.17 -20.69
CA ALA A 152 -5.90 -14.01 -20.54
C ALA A 152 -6.23 -15.43 -20.99
N GLU A 153 -5.42 -15.93 -21.91
CA GLU A 153 -5.53 -17.29 -22.47
C GLU A 153 -4.32 -18.11 -22.01
N LEU A 154 -4.57 -19.34 -21.56
CA LEU A 154 -3.49 -20.25 -21.17
C LEU A 154 -3.00 -21.00 -22.40
N ILE A 155 -1.76 -20.72 -22.81
CA ILE A 155 -1.10 -21.28 -23.98
C ILE A 155 0.25 -21.83 -23.55
N ASP A 156 0.48 -23.12 -23.75
CA ASP A 156 1.75 -23.79 -23.44
C ASP A 156 2.29 -23.52 -22.03
N GLY A 157 1.40 -23.53 -21.02
CA GLY A 157 1.75 -23.30 -19.61
C GLY A 157 2.01 -21.84 -19.25
N ASN A 158 1.63 -20.90 -20.10
CA ASN A 158 1.75 -19.47 -19.87
C ASN A 158 0.44 -18.74 -20.13
N TRP A 159 0.15 -17.72 -19.33
CA TRP A 159 -0.92 -16.78 -19.59
C TRP A 159 -0.49 -15.77 -20.66
N VAL A 160 -1.24 -15.64 -21.73
CA VAL A 160 -1.09 -14.58 -22.75
C VAL A 160 -2.19 -13.56 -22.55
N ILE A 161 -1.81 -12.34 -22.19
CA ILE A 161 -2.71 -11.28 -21.72
C ILE A 161 -2.81 -10.18 -22.77
N ASN A 162 -4.05 -9.79 -23.11
CA ASN A 162 -4.37 -8.71 -24.03
C ASN A 162 -5.50 -7.84 -23.48
N GLY A 163 -5.33 -6.53 -23.51
CA GLY A 163 -6.35 -5.59 -23.04
C GLY A 163 -5.79 -4.29 -22.52
N GLN A 164 -6.59 -3.62 -21.69
CA GLN A 164 -6.24 -2.30 -21.15
C GLN A 164 -6.80 -2.14 -19.74
N LYS A 165 -6.02 -1.56 -18.85
CA LYS A 165 -6.46 -1.07 -17.53
C LYS A 165 -6.34 0.45 -17.48
N ILE A 166 -7.19 1.07 -16.66
CA ILE A 166 -7.21 2.54 -16.44
C ILE A 166 -7.34 2.85 -14.96
N TRP A 167 -7.00 4.07 -14.60
CA TRP A 167 -6.97 4.56 -13.21
C TRP A 167 -6.01 3.79 -12.30
N THR A 168 -5.00 3.17 -12.91
CA THR A 168 -3.98 2.41 -12.19
C THR A 168 -3.04 3.35 -11.47
N SER A 169 -3.21 3.47 -10.15
CA SER A 169 -2.35 4.31 -9.31
C SER A 169 -0.93 3.76 -9.30
N THR A 170 0.05 4.66 -9.43
CA THR A 170 1.49 4.35 -9.26
C THR A 170 2.09 3.31 -10.22
N ALA A 171 1.40 2.90 -11.29
CA ALA A 171 1.89 1.87 -12.22
C ALA A 171 3.31 2.18 -12.76
N GLN A 172 3.61 3.47 -13.02
CA GLN A 172 4.90 3.93 -13.53
C GLN A 172 6.08 3.71 -12.54
N TYR A 173 5.80 3.37 -11.29
CA TYR A 173 6.80 3.12 -10.25
C TYR A 173 6.73 1.69 -9.69
N SER A 174 5.78 0.89 -10.14
CA SER A 174 5.50 -0.45 -9.62
C SER A 174 6.32 -1.50 -10.33
N GLN A 175 6.85 -2.47 -9.58
CA GLN A 175 7.51 -3.65 -10.09
C GLN A 175 6.52 -4.74 -10.45
N MET A 176 5.39 -4.79 -9.77
CA MET A 176 4.38 -5.83 -9.92
C MET A 176 2.97 -5.23 -9.98
N MET A 177 2.07 -5.94 -10.64
CA MET A 177 0.64 -5.64 -10.66
C MET A 177 -0.16 -6.85 -10.19
N PHE A 178 -1.17 -6.65 -9.37
CA PHE A 178 -2.24 -7.62 -9.22
C PHE A 178 -3.43 -7.22 -10.09
N CYS A 179 -3.83 -8.12 -10.98
CA CYS A 179 -4.69 -7.81 -12.10
C CYS A 179 -5.88 -8.77 -12.22
N LEU A 180 -7.08 -8.23 -12.48
CA LEU A 180 -8.24 -9.02 -12.88
C LEU A 180 -8.30 -9.16 -14.38
N VAL A 181 -8.45 -10.40 -14.86
CA VAL A 181 -8.51 -10.74 -16.28
C VAL A 181 -9.66 -11.71 -16.57
N ARG A 182 -10.17 -11.68 -17.81
CA ARG A 182 -11.17 -12.62 -18.30
C ARG A 182 -10.49 -13.88 -18.83
N THR A 183 -10.67 -15.00 -18.11
CA THR A 183 -10.11 -16.30 -18.53
C THR A 183 -11.17 -17.26 -19.06
N GLU A 184 -12.45 -17.08 -18.67
CA GLU A 184 -13.59 -17.90 -19.10
C GLU A 184 -14.67 -17.00 -19.71
N PRO A 185 -14.59 -16.64 -21.00
CA PRO A 185 -15.53 -15.70 -21.61
C PRO A 185 -16.96 -16.24 -21.69
N GLU A 186 -17.14 -17.57 -21.76
CA GLU A 186 -18.45 -18.22 -21.82
C GLU A 186 -19.08 -18.48 -20.44
N ALA A 187 -18.34 -18.28 -19.36
CA ALA A 187 -18.84 -18.48 -18.00
C ALA A 187 -19.73 -17.31 -17.55
N PRO A 188 -20.57 -17.51 -16.52
CA PRO A 188 -21.25 -16.40 -15.86
C PRO A 188 -20.29 -15.29 -15.47
N LYS A 189 -20.73 -14.04 -15.57
CA LYS A 189 -19.92 -12.82 -15.51
C LYS A 189 -18.82 -12.82 -14.42
N HIS A 190 -19.17 -13.21 -13.18
CA HIS A 190 -18.24 -13.26 -12.05
C HIS A 190 -17.34 -14.51 -12.05
N ALA A 191 -17.84 -15.63 -12.59
CA ALA A 191 -17.11 -16.90 -12.64
C ALA A 191 -16.10 -16.99 -13.79
N GLY A 192 -16.04 -15.98 -14.66
CA GLY A 192 -15.11 -15.93 -15.79
C GLY A 192 -13.85 -15.11 -15.51
N ILE A 193 -13.63 -14.67 -14.29
CA ILE A 193 -12.54 -13.76 -13.92
C ILE A 193 -11.47 -14.53 -13.14
N SER A 194 -10.20 -14.29 -13.45
CA SER A 194 -9.05 -14.76 -12.70
C SER A 194 -8.21 -13.59 -12.17
N TYR A 195 -7.40 -13.86 -11.15
CA TYR A 195 -6.55 -12.89 -10.49
C TYR A 195 -5.09 -13.25 -10.74
N LEU A 196 -4.36 -12.41 -11.46
CA LEU A 196 -2.98 -12.65 -11.88
C LEU A 196 -2.00 -11.67 -11.23
N LEU A 197 -0.80 -12.16 -10.92
CA LEU A 197 0.34 -11.36 -10.49
C LEU A 197 1.25 -11.14 -11.70
N ILE A 198 1.39 -9.90 -12.16
CA ILE A 198 2.06 -9.54 -13.40
C ILE A 198 3.30 -8.70 -13.12
N PRO A 199 4.51 -9.15 -13.48
CA PRO A 199 5.70 -8.30 -13.45
C PRO A 199 5.57 -7.15 -14.47
N MET A 200 5.73 -5.90 -14.02
CA MET A 200 5.50 -4.70 -14.83
C MET A 200 6.57 -4.45 -15.89
N ASN A 201 7.70 -5.14 -15.81
CA ASN A 201 8.76 -5.12 -16.82
C ASN A 201 8.60 -6.18 -17.92
N THR A 202 7.48 -6.93 -17.94
CA THR A 202 7.18 -7.93 -18.96
C THR A 202 7.02 -7.27 -20.34
N PRO A 203 7.66 -7.79 -21.40
CA PRO A 203 7.45 -7.27 -22.75
C PRO A 203 5.97 -7.24 -23.15
N GLY A 204 5.57 -6.17 -23.86
CA GLY A 204 4.17 -5.97 -24.26
C GLY A 204 3.35 -5.11 -23.30
N ILE A 205 3.92 -4.71 -22.15
CA ILE A 205 3.28 -3.74 -21.24
C ILE A 205 3.69 -2.32 -21.64
N GLU A 206 2.69 -1.48 -21.87
CA GLU A 206 2.89 -0.03 -22.08
C GLU A 206 2.13 0.74 -21.00
N ILE A 207 2.82 1.68 -20.33
CA ILE A 207 2.25 2.52 -19.26
C ILE A 207 2.16 3.96 -19.78
N ARG A 208 0.97 4.54 -19.73
CA ARG A 208 0.71 5.93 -20.11
C ARG A 208 0.17 6.72 -18.92
N PRO A 209 0.95 7.64 -18.34
CA PRO A 209 0.49 8.46 -17.24
C PRO A 209 -0.68 9.36 -17.66
N LEU A 210 -1.69 9.45 -16.78
CA LEU A 210 -2.82 10.37 -16.90
C LEU A 210 -2.53 11.61 -16.04
N VAL A 211 -2.46 12.76 -16.70
CA VAL A 211 -2.25 14.04 -16.02
C VAL A 211 -3.61 14.61 -15.61
N ASP A 212 -3.80 14.83 -14.31
CA ASP A 212 -5.01 15.42 -13.77
C ASP A 212 -5.00 16.95 -13.83
N MET A 213 -6.10 17.60 -13.42
CA MET A 213 -6.23 19.06 -13.42
C MET A 213 -5.25 19.78 -12.49
N THR A 214 -4.60 19.07 -11.58
CA THR A 214 -3.54 19.60 -10.69
C THR A 214 -2.14 19.42 -11.27
N LEU A 215 -2.04 18.95 -12.52
CA LEU A 215 -0.80 18.59 -13.23
C LEU A 215 -0.04 17.42 -12.60
N ASN A 216 -0.71 16.62 -11.78
CA ASN A 216 -0.16 15.39 -11.24
C ASN A 216 -0.48 14.20 -12.15
N ALA A 217 0.49 13.29 -12.32
CA ALA A 217 0.34 12.04 -13.05
C ALA A 217 0.27 10.86 -12.05
N GLY A 218 -0.76 10.88 -11.18
CA GLY A 218 -0.94 9.86 -10.14
C GLY A 218 -1.57 8.56 -10.64
N PHE A 219 -2.31 8.63 -11.75
CA PHE A 219 -2.99 7.52 -12.39
C PHE A 219 -2.38 7.20 -13.75
N ASN A 220 -2.63 5.97 -14.22
CA ASN A 220 -2.12 5.51 -15.50
C ASN A 220 -3.17 4.70 -16.26
N GLU A 221 -3.05 4.70 -17.59
CA GLU A 221 -3.50 3.62 -18.46
C GLU A 221 -2.37 2.59 -18.57
N VAL A 222 -2.74 1.32 -18.59
CA VAL A 222 -1.80 0.22 -18.79
C VAL A 222 -2.33 -0.68 -19.90
N PHE A 223 -1.57 -0.79 -20.98
CA PHE A 223 -1.92 -1.61 -22.15
C PHE A 223 -1.14 -2.93 -22.09
N PHE A 224 -1.81 -4.01 -22.47
CA PHE A 224 -1.24 -5.34 -22.58
C PHE A 224 -1.38 -5.82 -24.03
N THR A 225 -0.26 -6.13 -24.67
CA THR A 225 -0.18 -6.69 -26.01
C THR A 225 0.65 -7.96 -25.97
N ASP A 226 0.00 -9.11 -26.05
CA ASP A 226 0.60 -10.45 -25.97
C ASP A 226 1.57 -10.64 -24.78
N VAL A 227 1.21 -10.04 -23.65
CA VAL A 227 2.00 -10.12 -22.41
C VAL A 227 1.95 -11.54 -21.88
N THR A 228 3.12 -12.17 -21.79
CA THR A 228 3.25 -13.58 -21.43
C THR A 228 3.86 -13.74 -20.05
N ILE A 229 3.16 -14.43 -19.15
CA ILE A 229 3.60 -14.74 -17.79
C ILE A 229 3.34 -16.23 -17.45
N PRO A 230 4.08 -16.84 -16.51
CA PRO A 230 3.90 -18.22 -16.11
C PRO A 230 2.50 -18.53 -15.57
N GLU A 231 2.03 -19.77 -15.76
CA GLU A 231 0.72 -20.23 -15.27
C GLU A 231 0.56 -20.07 -13.74
N ASN A 232 1.63 -20.28 -12.96
CA ASN A 232 1.62 -20.20 -11.50
C ASN A 232 1.49 -18.78 -10.93
N ASN A 233 1.46 -17.75 -11.78
CA ASN A 233 1.20 -16.36 -11.37
C ASN A 233 -0.28 -16.09 -11.04
N ILE A 234 -1.12 -17.11 -11.01
CA ILE A 234 -2.53 -16.99 -10.61
C ILE A 234 -2.67 -17.10 -9.08
N VAL A 235 -3.47 -16.22 -8.46
CA VAL A 235 -3.88 -16.34 -7.06
C VAL A 235 -5.27 -16.97 -6.99
N GLY A 236 -5.41 -18.01 -6.18
CA GLY A 236 -6.61 -18.85 -6.18
C GLY A 236 -6.66 -19.77 -7.41
N LYS A 237 -7.86 -20.12 -7.86
CA LYS A 237 -8.07 -20.96 -9.03
C LYS A 237 -8.56 -20.14 -10.22
N ARG A 238 -8.38 -20.70 -11.41
CA ARG A 238 -8.92 -20.16 -12.65
C ARG A 238 -10.44 -20.00 -12.55
N GLY A 239 -10.95 -18.82 -12.89
CA GLY A 239 -12.37 -18.48 -12.76
C GLY A 239 -12.82 -18.03 -11.36
N GLU A 240 -11.99 -18.14 -10.31
CA GLU A 240 -12.30 -17.73 -8.94
C GLU A 240 -11.78 -16.31 -8.57
N GLY A 241 -11.22 -15.59 -9.52
CA GLY A 241 -10.59 -14.28 -9.28
C GLY A 241 -11.54 -13.22 -8.72
N TRP A 242 -12.86 -13.35 -8.93
CA TRP A 242 -13.83 -12.47 -8.31
C TRP A 242 -13.88 -12.62 -6.78
N SER A 243 -13.76 -13.84 -6.28
CA SER A 243 -13.67 -14.12 -4.84
C SER A 243 -12.37 -13.53 -4.25
N VAL A 244 -11.24 -13.70 -4.95
CA VAL A 244 -9.95 -13.12 -4.55
C VAL A 244 -10.03 -11.58 -4.53
N ALA A 245 -10.65 -10.97 -5.55
CA ALA A 245 -10.85 -9.52 -5.60
C ALA A 245 -11.69 -9.00 -4.43
N ASN A 246 -12.74 -9.71 -4.05
CA ASN A 246 -13.56 -9.33 -2.88
C ASN A 246 -12.77 -9.41 -1.57
N ALA A 247 -11.92 -10.41 -1.38
CA ALA A 247 -11.01 -10.48 -0.25
C ALA A 247 -10.05 -9.27 -0.24
N THR A 248 -9.41 -8.99 -1.38
CA THR A 248 -8.52 -7.82 -1.54
C THR A 248 -9.22 -6.49 -1.20
N LEU A 249 -10.43 -6.28 -1.72
CA LEU A 249 -11.22 -5.06 -1.47
C LEU A 249 -11.74 -4.97 -0.03
N SER A 250 -11.91 -6.09 0.66
CA SER A 250 -12.29 -6.07 2.08
C SER A 250 -11.16 -5.50 2.95
N HIS A 251 -9.92 -5.77 2.61
CA HIS A 251 -8.74 -5.22 3.28
C HIS A 251 -8.57 -3.72 2.98
N GLU A 252 -8.86 -3.27 1.75
CA GLU A 252 -8.83 -1.85 1.37
C GLU A 252 -9.75 -1.00 2.24
N ARG A 253 -10.98 -1.46 2.50
CA ARG A 253 -11.96 -0.73 3.32
C ARG A 253 -11.46 -0.43 4.73
N GLY A 254 -10.65 -1.31 5.30
CA GLY A 254 -10.02 -1.12 6.61
C GLY A 254 -8.96 0.00 6.61
N SER A 255 -8.30 0.24 5.49
CA SER A 255 -7.24 1.25 5.37
C SER A 255 -7.76 2.66 5.07
N LEU A 256 -8.96 2.81 4.48
CA LEU A 256 -9.52 4.09 4.05
C LEU A 256 -9.96 5.01 5.20
N SER A 257 -10.13 4.50 6.43
CA SER A 257 -10.60 5.27 7.57
C SER A 257 -9.54 5.38 8.66
N ASN A 258 -8.67 6.38 8.58
CA ASN A 258 -7.79 6.75 9.69
C ASN A 258 -8.30 8.05 10.35
N PRO A 259 -9.11 7.98 11.41
CA PRO A 259 -9.68 9.16 12.06
C PRO A 259 -8.59 10.07 12.64
N ASN A 260 -7.45 9.54 13.06
CA ASN A 260 -6.34 10.34 13.57
C ASN A 260 -5.71 11.21 12.47
N ALA A 261 -5.58 10.69 11.25
CA ALA A 261 -5.09 11.48 10.12
C ALA A 261 -6.03 12.65 9.77
N MET A 262 -7.35 12.41 9.85
CA MET A 262 -8.35 13.46 9.64
C MET A 262 -8.30 14.51 10.76
N MET A 263 -8.21 14.10 12.03
CA MET A 263 -8.08 15.01 13.16
C MET A 263 -6.80 15.84 13.09
N ASN A 264 -5.68 15.24 12.71
CA ASN A 264 -4.42 15.98 12.55
C ASN A 264 -4.51 17.03 11.42
N ARG A 265 -5.16 16.71 10.30
CA ARG A 265 -5.42 17.67 9.24
C ARG A 265 -6.32 18.82 9.68
N LEU A 266 -7.38 18.51 10.42
CA LEU A 266 -8.29 19.52 10.99
C LEU A 266 -7.55 20.44 11.98
N ASN A 267 -6.79 19.87 12.91
CA ASN A 267 -6.00 20.64 13.86
C ASN A 267 -4.96 21.53 13.17
N ALA A 268 -4.26 21.01 12.16
CA ALA A 268 -3.33 21.80 11.37
C ALA A 268 -4.01 22.97 10.62
N LEU A 269 -5.23 22.76 10.12
CA LEU A 269 -6.03 23.81 9.51
C LEU A 269 -6.43 24.90 10.52
N ILE A 270 -6.92 24.49 11.72
CA ILE A 270 -7.29 25.39 12.80
C ILE A 270 -6.08 26.26 13.20
N GLU A 271 -4.92 25.66 13.40
CA GLU A 271 -3.71 26.41 13.76
C GLU A 271 -3.27 27.38 12.63
N ARG A 272 -3.45 27.00 11.39
CA ARG A 272 -3.18 27.88 10.25
C ARG A 272 -4.14 29.06 10.19
N MET A 273 -5.41 28.84 10.51
CA MET A 273 -6.41 29.91 10.58
C MET A 273 -6.12 30.89 11.70
N LYS A 274 -5.78 30.42 12.91
CA LYS A 274 -5.38 31.28 14.04
C LYS A 274 -4.22 32.19 13.67
N ARG A 275 -3.15 31.65 13.06
CA ARG A 275 -2.01 32.46 12.61
C ARG A 275 -2.41 33.51 11.55
N SER A 276 -3.35 33.19 10.66
CA SER A 276 -3.86 34.10 9.67
C SER A 276 -4.66 35.26 10.29
N GLU A 277 -5.43 35.01 11.36
CA GLU A 277 -6.18 36.03 12.10
C GLU A 277 -5.23 36.93 12.89
N GLU A 278 -4.17 36.44 13.49
CA GLU A 278 -3.13 37.21 14.15
C GLU A 278 -2.48 38.21 13.18
N HIS A 279 -2.12 37.78 11.97
CA HIS A 279 -1.55 38.68 10.94
C HIS A 279 -2.54 39.75 10.44
N THR A 280 -3.84 39.41 10.39
CA THR A 280 -4.85 40.37 9.95
C THR A 280 -5.11 41.47 11.02
N SER A 281 -5.00 41.11 12.30
CA SER A 281 -5.16 42.04 13.43
C SER A 281 -3.98 43.05 13.54
N GLU A 282 -2.76 42.59 13.21
CA GLU A 282 -1.58 43.50 13.17
C GLU A 282 -1.64 44.55 12.03
N LEU A 283 -2.30 44.19 10.90
CA LEU A 283 -2.48 45.12 9.78
C LEU A 283 -3.63 46.12 9.98
N GLN A 284 -4.45 45.96 11.02
CA GLN A 284 -5.58 46.82 11.37
C GLN A 284 -5.30 47.78 12.56
N SER A 285 -4.09 47.77 13.10
CA SER A 285 -3.68 48.75 14.10
C SER A 285 -3.31 50.08 13.41
N PRO A 286 -3.91 51.20 13.80
CA PRO A 286 -3.67 52.50 13.17
C PRO A 286 -2.25 53.03 13.43
#